data_01475d087fed02ee66e26686d82e0d73
#
_entry.id   01475d087fed02ee66e26686d82e0d73
#
_cell.length_a   1.000
_cell.length_b   1.000
_cell.length_c   1.000
_cell.angle_alpha   90.00
_cell.angle_beta   90.00
_cell.angle_gamma   90.00
#
_symmetry.space_group_name_H-M   'P 1'
#
loop_
_entity.id
_entity.type
_entity.pdbx_description
1 polymer ?
#
loop_
_entity_poly.entity_id
_entity_poly.type
_entity_poly.pdbx_seq_one_letter_code
_entity_poly.pdbx_strand_id
1 'polypeptide(L)'
;MMGDAATMGFHRKPSLRATVALVAVVVLVGSGLLGSAAAGATVSRVQASSAVPATAPVVHTAGTSGWWIPSLGNQPWQWELSNPLKLKNASQMGTKDKLPDGSLAPAPVIYDIDAIINPASTVSALHAMGKHVVCYIEVGAVGNYYSAADEGIATTYYSQLVAAGVVGAKVSGWPERYLDIRSPATVAIIESMIGQQCAAKGFDAVETDIDESYASPNGFGLTQADEEQYMTTLADYMHGLGLGWWIKNPDDTGDNYAATMEPLADAVLTEECNQYSSCNLLSSYIGTKAVFNAEYSLAPKKFCANDIALGINGARFNLNLTGARKPCA
;
A
#
# COMPACT_ATOMS: atom_id res chain seq x y z
N MET A 1 6.63 -4.62 -38.48
CA MET A 1 5.26 -4.97 -38.08
C MET A 1 5.13 -4.52 -36.66
N MET A 2 4.45 -3.40 -36.47
CA MET A 2 4.20 -2.82 -35.14
C MET A 2 3.06 -3.63 -34.52
N GLY A 3 3.34 -4.28 -33.38
CA GLY A 3 2.33 -4.95 -32.59
C GLY A 3 1.61 -3.91 -31.72
N ASP A 4 0.29 -3.96 -31.76
CA ASP A 4 -0.61 -3.10 -31.02
C ASP A 4 -0.30 -3.14 -29.50
N ALA A 5 -0.01 -1.97 -28.94
CA ALA A 5 -0.06 -1.78 -27.49
C ALA A 5 -1.53 -1.99 -27.06
N ALA A 6 -1.78 -3.04 -26.31
CA ALA A 6 -3.08 -3.30 -25.71
C ALA A 6 -3.39 -2.11 -24.77
N THR A 7 -4.37 -1.30 -25.17
CA THR A 7 -5.00 -0.31 -24.33
C THR A 7 -5.69 -1.06 -23.18
N MET A 8 -5.06 -1.10 -22.01
CA MET A 8 -5.70 -1.60 -20.81
C MET A 8 -6.83 -0.64 -20.45
N GLY A 9 -8.06 -1.10 -20.65
CA GLY A 9 -9.27 -0.37 -20.25
C GLY A 9 -9.44 -0.51 -18.75
N PHE A 10 -9.04 0.51 -18.01
CA PHE A 10 -9.27 0.61 -16.58
C PHE A 10 -10.77 0.84 -16.33
N HIS A 11 -11.41 -0.14 -15.73
CA HIS A 11 -12.79 -0.02 -15.26
C HIS A 11 -12.76 0.43 -13.80
N ARG A 12 -13.59 1.44 -13.51
CA ARG A 12 -13.80 2.06 -12.19
C ARG A 12 -13.91 1.01 -11.08
N LYS A 13 -13.22 1.23 -9.94
CA LYS A 13 -13.49 0.50 -8.69
C LYS A 13 -14.99 0.60 -8.41
N PRO A 14 -15.73 -0.51 -8.19
CA PRO A 14 -17.10 -0.43 -7.68
C PRO A 14 -17.02 0.01 -6.22
N SER A 15 -17.64 1.12 -5.88
CA SER A 15 -17.81 1.55 -4.49
C SER A 15 -18.54 0.43 -3.72
N LEU A 16 -17.88 -0.19 -2.76
CA LEU A 16 -18.50 -1.10 -1.80
C LEU A 16 -19.38 -0.27 -0.86
N ARG A 17 -20.63 -0.01 -1.24
CA ARG A 17 -21.66 0.36 -0.27
C ARG A 17 -22.06 -0.93 0.43
N ALA A 18 -21.58 -1.14 1.65
CA ALA A 18 -22.03 -2.20 2.52
C ALA A 18 -23.51 -1.98 2.83
N THR A 19 -24.37 -2.78 2.19
CA THR A 19 -25.78 -2.90 2.58
C THR A 19 -25.80 -3.80 3.81
N VAL A 20 -25.93 -3.21 4.99
CA VAL A 20 -26.16 -3.95 6.24
C VAL A 20 -27.54 -4.63 6.14
N ALA A 21 -27.52 -5.91 5.81
CA ALA A 21 -28.70 -6.76 5.93
C ALA A 21 -28.80 -7.25 7.38
N LEU A 22 -29.80 -6.74 8.10
CA LEU A 22 -30.15 -7.18 9.44
C LEU A 22 -30.72 -8.60 9.33
N VAL A 23 -29.94 -9.63 9.70
CA VAL A 23 -30.43 -10.99 9.85
C VAL A 23 -30.89 -11.18 11.29
N ALA A 24 -32.19 -11.25 11.50
CA ALA A 24 -32.78 -11.63 12.77
C ALA A 24 -32.57 -13.13 13.02
N VAL A 25 -31.78 -13.47 14.02
CA VAL A 25 -31.59 -14.85 14.48
C VAL A 25 -32.72 -15.19 15.43
N VAL A 26 -33.61 -16.12 15.03
CA VAL A 26 -34.59 -16.75 15.90
C VAL A 26 -33.92 -17.90 16.64
N VAL A 27 -33.81 -17.79 17.96
CA VAL A 27 -33.29 -18.84 18.82
C VAL A 27 -34.44 -19.77 19.15
N LEU A 28 -34.41 -21.04 18.70
CA LEU A 28 -35.27 -22.14 19.15
C LEU A 28 -34.53 -22.91 20.24
N VAL A 29 -35.06 -22.85 21.43
CA VAL A 29 -34.66 -23.67 22.59
C VAL A 29 -35.29 -25.03 22.47
N GLY A 30 -34.48 -26.08 22.35
CA GLY A 30 -34.90 -27.46 22.43
C GLY A 30 -34.20 -28.19 23.56
N SER A 31 -34.94 -28.53 24.60
CA SER A 31 -34.45 -29.31 25.72
C SER A 31 -34.52 -30.83 25.42
N GLY A 32 -33.45 -31.55 25.74
CA GLY A 32 -33.45 -33.01 25.67
C GLY A 32 -32.37 -33.62 26.57
N LEU A 33 -32.81 -34.34 27.57
CA LEU A 33 -32.03 -34.96 28.64
C LEU A 33 -31.53 -36.38 28.30
N LEU A 34 -30.47 -36.80 28.98
CA LEU A 34 -30.05 -38.13 29.47
C LEU A 34 -29.13 -39.00 28.59
N GLY A 35 -28.05 -39.45 29.26
CA GLY A 35 -27.37 -40.70 28.96
C GLY A 35 -25.89 -40.74 29.36
N SER A 36 -25.61 -41.23 30.60
CA SER A 36 -24.24 -41.49 31.10
C SER A 36 -23.63 -42.75 30.47
N ALA A 37 -22.34 -42.72 30.16
CA ALA A 37 -21.44 -43.88 30.28
C ALA A 37 -19.98 -43.42 30.39
N ALA A 38 -19.32 -43.79 31.48
CA ALA A 38 -17.90 -43.56 31.73
C ALA A 38 -17.05 -44.63 31.02
N ALA A 39 -16.01 -44.22 30.35
CA ALA A 39 -14.85 -45.09 30.07
C ALA A 39 -13.59 -44.25 30.18
N GLY A 40 -12.75 -44.60 31.14
CA GLY A 40 -11.46 -43.90 31.39
C GLY A 40 -10.44 -44.22 30.30
N ALA A 41 -9.81 -43.19 29.82
CA ALA A 41 -8.54 -43.28 29.08
C ALA A 41 -7.61 -42.21 29.63
N THR A 42 -6.53 -42.66 30.22
CA THR A 42 -5.40 -41.82 30.66
C THR A 42 -4.69 -41.24 29.45
N VAL A 43 -4.87 -39.94 29.26
CA VAL A 43 -4.11 -39.20 28.25
C VAL A 43 -2.98 -38.47 28.96
N SER A 44 -1.75 -38.83 28.58
CA SER A 44 -0.51 -38.12 29.00
C SER A 44 -0.61 -36.66 28.61
N ARG A 45 -0.41 -35.79 29.59
CA ARG A 45 -0.22 -34.34 29.39
C ARG A 45 1.03 -34.10 28.58
N VAL A 46 0.86 -33.67 27.33
CA VAL A 46 1.90 -32.96 26.59
C VAL A 46 1.92 -31.54 27.17
N GLN A 47 3.07 -31.13 27.70
CA GLN A 47 3.28 -29.78 28.20
C GLN A 47 3.08 -28.78 27.07
N ALA A 48 2.20 -27.82 27.30
CA ALA A 48 2.02 -26.67 26.42
C ALA A 48 3.32 -25.87 26.39
N SER A 49 3.83 -25.68 25.21
CA SER A 49 4.91 -24.74 24.90
C SER A 49 4.50 -23.35 25.35
N SER A 50 5.33 -22.70 26.13
CA SER A 50 5.16 -21.32 26.58
C SER A 50 4.94 -20.38 25.38
N ALA A 51 3.80 -19.70 25.38
CA ALA A 51 3.54 -18.61 24.47
C ALA A 51 4.65 -17.55 24.62
N VAL A 52 5.25 -17.17 23.51
CA VAL A 52 6.13 -16.01 23.44
C VAL A 52 5.25 -14.79 23.79
N PRO A 53 5.63 -13.94 24.76
CA PRO A 53 4.85 -12.75 25.05
C PRO A 53 4.86 -11.85 23.83
N ALA A 54 3.67 -11.41 23.39
CA ALA A 54 3.52 -10.38 22.38
C ALA A 54 4.28 -9.14 22.86
N THR A 55 5.33 -8.75 22.13
CA THR A 55 6.04 -7.48 22.37
C THR A 55 5.06 -6.35 22.11
N ALA A 56 4.90 -5.45 23.08
CA ALA A 56 4.11 -4.24 22.91
C ALA A 56 4.65 -3.44 21.70
N PRO A 57 3.78 -2.80 20.90
CA PRO A 57 4.21 -2.00 19.77
C PRO A 57 5.19 -0.92 20.21
N VAL A 58 6.33 -0.82 19.52
CA VAL A 58 7.32 0.24 19.76
C VAL A 58 6.74 1.53 19.18
N VAL A 59 6.37 2.47 20.04
CA VAL A 59 5.94 3.80 19.62
C VAL A 59 7.17 4.58 19.20
N HIS A 60 7.34 4.81 17.90
CA HIS A 60 8.42 5.64 17.36
C HIS A 60 8.05 7.13 17.51
N THR A 61 8.82 7.88 18.27
CA THR A 61 8.69 9.33 18.37
C THR A 61 9.47 9.99 17.22
N ALA A 62 8.84 10.95 16.53
CA ALA A 62 9.50 11.71 15.47
C ALA A 62 10.83 12.32 15.97
N GLY A 63 11.94 11.97 15.32
CA GLY A 63 13.27 12.52 15.59
C GLY A 63 14.35 11.53 16.03
N THR A 64 14.04 10.23 16.21
CA THR A 64 15.02 9.17 16.55
C THR A 64 14.95 7.95 15.61
N SER A 65 14.14 7.99 14.56
CA SER A 65 14.08 6.94 13.56
C SER A 65 15.41 6.85 12.80
N GLY A 66 15.91 5.64 12.61
CA GLY A 66 17.08 5.39 11.77
C GLY A 66 16.79 5.49 10.27
N TRP A 67 15.59 5.95 9.86
CA TRP A 67 15.10 6.08 8.49
C TRP A 67 14.49 7.44 8.23
N TRP A 68 14.29 7.75 6.94
CA TRP A 68 13.69 9.01 6.51
C TRP A 68 12.17 9.01 6.68
N ILE A 69 11.64 10.11 7.22
CA ILE A 69 10.21 10.39 7.35
C ILE A 69 9.93 11.74 6.66
N PRO A 70 8.94 11.83 5.75
CA PRO A 70 8.63 13.10 5.11
C PRO A 70 8.10 14.12 6.11
N SER A 71 8.52 15.38 5.94
CA SER A 71 8.07 16.47 6.80
C SER A 71 6.60 16.79 6.59
N LEU A 72 5.94 17.33 7.61
CA LEU A 72 4.63 17.94 7.46
C LEU A 72 4.69 19.17 6.53
N GLY A 73 3.55 19.53 5.98
CA GLY A 73 3.39 20.68 5.10
C GLY A 73 3.56 20.32 3.63
N ASN A 74 3.75 21.36 2.80
CA ASN A 74 3.81 21.17 1.34
C ASN A 74 5.08 20.41 0.93
N GLN A 75 4.88 19.20 0.44
CA GLN A 75 5.91 18.29 -0.08
C GLN A 75 5.61 18.02 -1.57
N PRO A 76 6.20 18.76 -2.52
CA PRO A 76 6.02 18.48 -3.94
C PRO A 76 6.52 17.08 -4.27
N TRP A 77 5.66 16.25 -4.81
CA TRP A 77 5.93 14.84 -5.09
C TRP A 77 5.55 14.43 -6.50
N GLN A 78 6.14 13.36 -6.98
CA GLN A 78 5.90 12.77 -8.29
C GLN A 78 5.62 11.29 -8.14
N TRP A 79 4.75 10.76 -8.98
CA TRP A 79 4.36 9.36 -9.01
C TRP A 79 4.42 8.82 -10.44
N GLU A 80 5.34 7.89 -10.70
CA GLU A 80 5.54 7.27 -12.01
C GLU A 80 5.71 5.75 -11.82
N LEU A 81 4.69 4.97 -12.12
CA LEU A 81 4.70 3.53 -11.91
C LEU A 81 4.69 2.72 -13.21
N SER A 82 4.36 3.33 -14.35
CA SER A 82 4.18 2.60 -15.61
C SER A 82 5.44 2.44 -16.45
N ASN A 83 6.45 3.30 -16.22
CA ASN A 83 7.66 3.28 -17.04
C ASN A 83 8.90 3.52 -16.19
N PRO A 84 10.05 2.98 -16.58
CA PRO A 84 11.32 3.41 -15.99
C PRO A 84 11.46 4.94 -16.06
N LEU A 85 11.78 5.56 -14.94
CA LEU A 85 11.89 7.02 -14.83
C LEU A 85 13.02 7.55 -15.69
N LYS A 86 12.69 8.44 -16.62
CA LYS A 86 13.68 9.11 -17.49
C LYS A 86 14.00 10.51 -16.96
N LEU A 87 15.15 10.68 -16.34
CA LEU A 87 15.59 11.91 -15.68
C LEU A 87 15.65 13.15 -16.60
N LYS A 88 15.68 12.96 -17.93
CA LYS A 88 15.61 14.03 -18.94
C LYS A 88 14.19 14.31 -19.42
N ASN A 89 13.20 13.51 -19.02
CA ASN A 89 11.80 13.72 -19.40
C ASN A 89 11.14 14.69 -18.43
N ALA A 90 10.86 15.89 -18.88
CA ALA A 90 10.30 16.95 -18.04
C ALA A 90 8.90 16.63 -17.46
N SER A 91 8.11 15.80 -18.13
CA SER A 91 6.81 15.33 -17.62
C SER A 91 6.99 14.33 -16.48
N GLN A 92 7.81 13.29 -16.68
CA GLN A 92 8.11 12.33 -15.62
C GLN A 92 8.82 12.97 -14.43
N MET A 93 9.64 14.00 -14.67
CA MET A 93 10.33 14.75 -13.61
C MET A 93 9.47 15.85 -12.98
N GLY A 94 8.28 16.14 -13.50
CA GLY A 94 7.39 17.18 -12.97
C GLY A 94 7.95 18.60 -13.02
N THR A 95 8.98 18.88 -13.85
CA THR A 95 9.72 20.14 -13.83
C THR A 95 9.08 21.28 -14.64
N LYS A 96 7.97 20.97 -15.35
CA LYS A 96 7.22 21.96 -16.16
C LYS A 96 5.75 21.99 -15.79
N ASP A 97 5.37 21.38 -14.69
CA ASP A 97 4.00 21.32 -14.24
C ASP A 97 3.47 22.70 -13.84
N LYS A 98 2.17 22.85 -13.86
CA LYS A 98 1.50 24.10 -13.55
C LYS A 98 0.54 23.93 -12.38
N LEU A 99 0.52 24.92 -11.51
CA LEU A 99 -0.48 25.08 -10.46
C LEU A 99 -1.85 25.43 -11.08
N PRO A 100 -2.95 25.33 -10.31
CA PRO A 100 -4.28 25.68 -10.78
C PRO A 100 -4.43 27.12 -11.29
N ASP A 101 -3.61 28.05 -10.84
CA ASP A 101 -3.57 29.45 -11.28
C ASP A 101 -2.73 29.67 -12.55
N GLY A 102 -2.07 28.61 -13.08
CA GLY A 102 -1.26 28.63 -14.28
C GLY A 102 0.22 28.99 -14.05
N SER A 103 0.62 29.33 -12.83
CA SER A 103 2.04 29.54 -12.47
C SER A 103 2.83 28.23 -12.54
N LEU A 104 4.17 28.31 -12.60
CA LEU A 104 5.01 27.13 -12.57
C LEU A 104 4.96 26.49 -11.16
N ALA A 105 4.68 25.21 -11.11
CA ALA A 105 4.69 24.47 -9.87
C ALA A 105 6.12 24.26 -9.34
N PRO A 106 6.31 24.13 -8.01
CA PRO A 106 7.56 23.66 -7.45
C PRO A 106 7.94 22.29 -8.03
N ALA A 107 9.22 22.11 -8.35
CA ALA A 107 9.71 20.81 -8.78
C ALA A 107 9.59 19.78 -7.66
N PRO A 108 9.28 18.52 -7.96
CA PRO A 108 9.20 17.47 -6.95
C PRO A 108 10.47 17.34 -6.13
N VAL A 109 10.32 17.13 -4.84
CA VAL A 109 11.40 16.78 -3.91
C VAL A 109 11.35 15.30 -3.55
N ILE A 110 10.21 14.65 -3.77
CA ILE A 110 9.95 13.24 -3.54
C ILE A 110 9.53 12.59 -4.87
N TYR A 111 10.11 11.45 -5.17
CA TYR A 111 9.77 10.63 -6.34
C TYR A 111 9.36 9.24 -5.86
N ASP A 112 8.12 8.91 -6.07
CA ASP A 112 7.59 7.58 -5.84
C ASP A 112 7.56 6.83 -7.18
N ILE A 113 8.31 5.76 -7.26
CA ILE A 113 8.56 5.03 -8.51
C ILE A 113 8.53 3.52 -8.29
N ASP A 114 8.06 2.81 -9.29
CA ASP A 114 8.04 1.34 -9.27
C ASP A 114 9.44 0.75 -9.06
N ALA A 115 9.58 -0.06 -8.03
CA ALA A 115 10.86 -0.65 -7.62
C ALA A 115 11.39 -1.67 -8.63
N ILE A 116 10.50 -2.39 -9.30
CA ILE A 116 10.87 -3.52 -10.16
C ILE A 116 11.53 -3.02 -11.44
N ILE A 117 10.95 -1.98 -12.08
CA ILE A 117 11.41 -1.48 -13.38
C ILE A 117 12.43 -0.34 -13.28
N ASN A 118 12.74 0.14 -12.07
CA ASN A 118 13.76 1.18 -11.88
C ASN A 118 15.04 0.61 -11.28
N PRO A 119 16.21 0.79 -11.92
CA PRO A 119 17.49 0.33 -11.40
C PRO A 119 18.02 1.23 -10.28
N ALA A 120 18.91 0.72 -9.43
CA ALA A 120 19.60 1.47 -8.38
C ALA A 120 20.29 2.76 -8.88
N SER A 121 20.72 2.78 -10.14
CA SER A 121 21.31 3.98 -10.75
C SER A 121 20.31 5.14 -10.88
N THR A 122 19.02 4.87 -11.07
CA THR A 122 17.97 5.90 -11.07
C THR A 122 17.81 6.51 -9.68
N VAL A 123 17.76 5.67 -8.64
CA VAL A 123 17.68 6.09 -7.23
C VAL A 123 18.89 6.96 -6.86
N SER A 124 20.10 6.46 -7.13
CA SER A 124 21.34 7.21 -6.86
C SER A 124 21.41 8.56 -7.59
N ALA A 125 20.90 8.63 -8.82
CA ALA A 125 20.86 9.87 -9.58
C ALA A 125 19.86 10.88 -9.02
N LEU A 126 18.71 10.42 -8.50
CA LEU A 126 17.74 11.28 -7.79
C LEU A 126 18.32 11.80 -6.48
N HIS A 127 19.01 10.96 -5.70
CA HIS A 127 19.74 11.38 -4.49
C HIS A 127 20.81 12.43 -4.81
N ALA A 128 21.56 12.26 -5.89
CA ALA A 128 22.55 13.25 -6.34
C ALA A 128 21.93 14.62 -6.70
N MET A 129 20.61 14.64 -6.99
CA MET A 129 19.84 15.89 -7.19
C MET A 129 19.20 16.40 -5.88
N GLY A 130 19.49 15.78 -4.73
CA GLY A 130 18.89 16.13 -3.43
C GLY A 130 17.40 15.74 -3.31
N LYS A 131 16.97 14.66 -3.98
CA LYS A 131 15.61 14.15 -3.94
C LYS A 131 15.52 12.94 -3.03
N HIS A 132 14.35 12.74 -2.45
CA HIS A 132 13.98 11.48 -1.79
C HIS A 132 13.27 10.56 -2.77
N VAL A 133 13.45 9.25 -2.58
CA VAL A 133 12.91 8.25 -3.50
C VAL A 133 12.14 7.18 -2.71
N VAL A 134 10.85 7.06 -3.02
CA VAL A 134 9.94 6.08 -2.42
C VAL A 134 9.82 4.90 -3.38
N CYS A 135 9.85 3.70 -2.81
CA CYS A 135 9.77 2.42 -3.48
C CYS A 135 8.33 1.95 -3.53
N TYR A 136 7.64 2.08 -4.67
CA TYR A 136 6.36 1.42 -4.86
C TYR A 136 6.54 -0.08 -5.02
N ILE A 137 5.76 -0.88 -4.28
CA ILE A 137 5.76 -2.34 -4.38
C ILE A 137 4.43 -2.94 -3.88
N GLU A 138 3.86 -3.89 -4.63
CA GLU A 138 2.69 -4.65 -4.19
C GLU A 138 3.07 -5.65 -3.09
N VAL A 139 2.29 -5.69 -2.01
CA VAL A 139 2.55 -6.61 -0.88
C VAL A 139 1.38 -7.56 -0.60
N GLY A 140 0.14 -7.17 -0.89
CA GLY A 140 -1.06 -8.00 -0.69
C GLY A 140 -1.58 -8.67 -1.96
N ALA A 141 -0.96 -8.39 -3.11
CA ALA A 141 -1.27 -9.00 -4.40
C ALA A 141 -0.01 -9.27 -5.20
N VAL A 142 -0.15 -9.98 -6.30
CA VAL A 142 0.92 -10.23 -7.26
C VAL A 142 0.36 -10.34 -8.68
N GLY A 143 1.06 -9.75 -9.64
CA GLY A 143 0.77 -9.84 -11.06
C GLY A 143 1.95 -10.40 -11.86
N ASN A 144 1.64 -10.93 -13.05
CA ASN A 144 2.66 -11.36 -14.04
C ASN A 144 2.47 -10.54 -15.32
N TYR A 145 2.52 -9.24 -15.21
CA TYR A 145 2.19 -8.30 -16.30
C TYR A 145 3.31 -7.31 -16.61
N TYR A 146 4.40 -7.37 -15.88
CA TYR A 146 5.55 -6.50 -16.12
C TYR A 146 6.14 -6.73 -17.53
N SER A 147 6.67 -5.66 -18.09
CA SER A 147 7.30 -5.68 -19.40
C SER A 147 8.72 -6.28 -19.33
N ALA A 148 9.33 -6.46 -20.50
CA ALA A 148 10.74 -6.87 -20.57
C ALA A 148 11.72 -5.93 -19.82
N ALA A 149 11.27 -4.75 -19.41
CA ALA A 149 12.09 -3.81 -18.65
C ALA A 149 12.41 -4.29 -17.21
N ASP A 150 11.66 -5.26 -16.69
CA ASP A 150 11.89 -5.85 -15.36
C ASP A 150 12.91 -7.01 -15.35
N GLU A 151 13.43 -7.39 -16.50
CA GLU A 151 14.37 -8.50 -16.68
C GLU A 151 13.91 -9.82 -16.04
N GLY A 152 12.60 -10.04 -15.94
CA GLY A 152 11.98 -11.23 -15.34
C GLY A 152 11.92 -11.24 -13.82
N ILE A 153 12.19 -10.12 -13.16
CA ILE A 153 12.17 -9.99 -11.68
C ILE A 153 10.76 -10.28 -11.16
N ALA A 154 9.74 -9.60 -11.66
CA ALA A 154 8.35 -9.80 -11.23
C ALA A 154 7.87 -11.23 -11.51
N THR A 155 8.22 -11.80 -12.67
CA THR A 155 7.91 -13.19 -13.02
C THR A 155 8.54 -14.17 -12.04
N THR A 156 9.73 -13.87 -11.52
CA THR A 156 10.41 -14.72 -10.52
C THR A 156 9.63 -14.74 -9.22
N TYR A 157 9.25 -13.59 -8.65
CA TYR A 157 8.45 -13.51 -7.43
C TYR A 157 7.06 -14.11 -7.62
N TYR A 158 6.39 -13.83 -8.74
CA TYR A 158 5.11 -14.45 -9.11
C TYR A 158 5.21 -15.98 -9.09
N SER A 159 6.25 -16.54 -9.72
CA SER A 159 6.45 -17.99 -9.80
C SER A 159 6.70 -18.62 -8.43
N GLN A 160 7.44 -17.95 -7.54
CA GLN A 160 7.67 -18.40 -6.17
C GLN A 160 6.37 -18.43 -5.35
N LEU A 161 5.54 -17.37 -5.44
CA LEU A 161 4.25 -17.29 -4.74
C LEU A 161 3.26 -18.33 -5.26
N VAL A 162 3.22 -18.55 -6.58
CA VAL A 162 2.39 -19.63 -7.17
C VAL A 162 2.85 -20.99 -6.69
N ALA A 163 4.17 -21.27 -6.69
CA ALA A 163 4.72 -22.53 -6.22
C ALA A 163 4.45 -22.78 -4.72
N ALA A 164 4.39 -21.72 -3.92
CA ALA A 164 4.03 -21.77 -2.51
C ALA A 164 2.52 -22.01 -2.28
N GLY A 165 1.67 -21.92 -3.31
CA GLY A 165 0.22 -22.13 -3.22
C GLY A 165 -0.53 -21.01 -2.50
N VAL A 166 0.03 -19.80 -2.47
CA VAL A 166 -0.49 -18.65 -1.70
C VAL A 166 -1.23 -17.62 -2.55
N VAL A 167 -1.47 -17.89 -3.85
CA VAL A 167 -2.11 -16.98 -4.79
C VAL A 167 -3.62 -17.27 -4.85
N GLY A 168 -4.42 -16.26 -4.54
CA GLY A 168 -5.87 -16.34 -4.34
C GLY A 168 -6.73 -15.83 -5.49
N ALA A 169 -7.80 -15.11 -5.13
CA ALA A 169 -8.75 -14.55 -6.08
C ALA A 169 -8.11 -13.42 -6.91
N LYS A 170 -8.72 -13.12 -8.06
CA LYS A 170 -8.28 -12.02 -8.92
C LYS A 170 -8.65 -10.67 -8.29
N VAL A 171 -7.76 -9.71 -8.32
CA VAL A 171 -8.05 -8.32 -7.96
C VAL A 171 -9.00 -7.72 -8.99
N SER A 172 -10.09 -7.12 -8.52
CA SER A 172 -11.12 -6.58 -9.42
C SER A 172 -10.59 -5.38 -10.21
N GLY A 173 -10.68 -5.46 -11.53
CA GLY A 173 -10.21 -4.38 -12.42
C GLY A 173 -8.73 -4.40 -12.76
N TRP A 174 -7.93 -5.28 -12.13
CA TRP A 174 -6.48 -5.34 -12.30
C TRP A 174 -5.99 -6.74 -12.72
N PRO A 175 -4.83 -6.85 -13.35
CA PRO A 175 -4.26 -8.15 -13.79
C PRO A 175 -3.59 -8.93 -12.65
N GLU A 176 -3.86 -8.60 -11.41
CA GLU A 176 -3.26 -9.13 -10.19
C GLU A 176 -4.16 -10.15 -9.50
N ARG A 177 -3.60 -10.85 -8.52
CA ARG A 177 -4.28 -11.81 -7.66
C ARG A 177 -3.85 -11.61 -6.20
N TYR A 178 -4.82 -11.62 -5.30
CA TYR A 178 -4.57 -11.51 -3.86
C TYR A 178 -3.67 -12.64 -3.35
N LEU A 179 -2.95 -12.36 -2.27
CA LEU A 179 -2.08 -13.30 -1.55
C LEU A 179 -2.72 -13.77 -0.25
N ASP A 180 -2.43 -15.00 0.17
CA ASP A 180 -2.65 -15.40 1.56
C ASP A 180 -1.53 -14.82 2.44
N ILE A 181 -1.78 -13.64 2.98
CA ILE A 181 -0.82 -12.87 3.78
C ILE A 181 -0.51 -13.51 5.14
N ARG A 182 -1.29 -14.51 5.58
CA ARG A 182 -1.04 -15.28 6.80
C ARG A 182 0.04 -16.33 6.61
N SER A 183 0.37 -16.64 5.36
CA SER A 183 1.35 -17.67 5.04
C SER A 183 2.78 -17.18 5.33
N PRO A 184 3.58 -17.93 6.11
CA PRO A 184 5.00 -17.60 6.29
C PRO A 184 5.79 -17.55 4.97
N ALA A 185 5.34 -18.29 3.96
CA ALA A 185 5.95 -18.25 2.62
C ALA A 185 5.69 -16.90 1.93
N THR A 186 4.47 -16.34 2.06
CA THR A 186 4.16 -15.00 1.56
C THR A 186 5.05 -13.97 2.23
N VAL A 187 5.10 -13.97 3.58
CA VAL A 187 5.94 -13.05 4.34
C VAL A 187 7.39 -13.10 3.86
N ALA A 188 8.00 -14.29 3.83
CA ALA A 188 9.40 -14.44 3.45
C ALA A 188 9.71 -13.99 2.01
N ILE A 189 8.80 -14.24 1.06
CA ILE A 189 8.99 -13.85 -0.35
C ILE A 189 8.84 -12.31 -0.48
N ILE A 190 7.85 -11.71 0.17
CA ILE A 190 7.63 -10.25 0.15
C ILE A 190 8.77 -9.52 0.87
N GLU A 191 9.23 -9.98 2.04
CA GLU A 191 10.42 -9.43 2.70
C GLU A 191 11.65 -9.49 1.79
N SER A 192 11.87 -10.63 1.12
CA SER A 192 12.96 -10.77 0.14
C SER A 192 12.83 -9.76 -1.01
N MET A 193 11.62 -9.54 -1.50
CA MET A 193 11.32 -8.57 -2.57
C MET A 193 11.63 -7.15 -2.10
N ILE A 194 11.13 -6.73 -0.94
CA ILE A 194 11.42 -5.43 -0.33
C ILE A 194 12.95 -5.25 -0.13
N GLY A 195 13.61 -6.26 0.46
CA GLY A 195 15.06 -6.22 0.68
C GLY A 195 15.87 -6.05 -0.59
N GLN A 196 15.51 -6.76 -1.66
CA GLN A 196 16.26 -6.75 -2.92
C GLN A 196 15.87 -5.57 -3.83
N GLN A 197 14.61 -5.20 -3.89
CA GLN A 197 14.15 -4.19 -4.83
C GLN A 197 14.11 -2.77 -4.22
N CYS A 198 13.88 -2.64 -2.92
CA CYS A 198 13.85 -1.34 -2.27
C CYS A 198 15.17 -1.05 -1.53
N ALA A 199 15.52 -1.82 -0.49
CA ALA A 199 16.67 -1.53 0.35
C ALA A 199 17.99 -1.64 -0.41
N ALA A 200 18.23 -2.73 -1.15
CA ALA A 200 19.48 -2.92 -1.90
C ALA A 200 19.66 -1.92 -3.06
N LYS A 201 18.58 -1.32 -3.56
CA LYS A 201 18.63 -0.24 -4.57
C LYS A 201 18.80 1.14 -3.95
N GLY A 202 18.69 1.27 -2.62
CA GLY A 202 18.94 2.50 -1.86
C GLY A 202 17.76 3.46 -1.79
N PHE A 203 16.51 2.99 -1.88
CA PHE A 203 15.34 3.81 -1.64
C PHE A 203 15.29 4.32 -0.19
N ASP A 204 14.55 5.40 0.06
CA ASP A 204 14.42 6.02 1.39
C ASP A 204 13.20 5.49 2.17
N ALA A 205 12.16 5.08 1.47
CA ALA A 205 10.92 4.56 2.03
C ALA A 205 10.25 3.57 1.06
N VAL A 206 9.24 2.86 1.55
CA VAL A 206 8.41 1.94 0.76
C VAL A 206 6.96 2.40 0.82
N GLU A 207 6.33 2.60 -0.34
CA GLU A 207 4.88 2.62 -0.50
C GLU A 207 4.43 1.19 -0.78
N THR A 208 3.71 0.61 0.16
CA THR A 208 3.11 -0.72 -0.01
C THR A 208 1.77 -0.61 -0.70
N ASP A 209 1.50 -1.44 -1.72
CA ASP A 209 0.19 -1.48 -2.37
C ASP A 209 -0.57 -2.77 -2.03
N ILE A 210 -1.91 -2.67 -2.02
CA ILE A 210 -2.82 -3.75 -1.58
C ILE A 210 -2.50 -4.17 -0.14
N ASP A 211 -2.38 -3.21 0.75
CA ASP A 211 -2.18 -3.42 2.18
C ASP A 211 -3.49 -3.33 3.00
N GLU A 212 -4.63 -3.47 2.31
CA GLU A 212 -6.00 -3.55 2.83
C GLU A 212 -6.78 -4.72 2.20
N SER A 213 -6.09 -5.80 1.83
CA SER A 213 -6.63 -6.94 1.07
C SER A 213 -7.83 -7.64 1.75
N TYR A 214 -7.93 -7.58 3.09
CA TYR A 214 -9.04 -8.14 3.86
C TYR A 214 -10.40 -7.50 3.51
N ALA A 215 -10.41 -6.24 3.09
CA ALA A 215 -11.63 -5.51 2.72
C ALA A 215 -12.22 -5.95 1.38
N SER A 216 -11.57 -6.90 0.68
CA SER A 216 -11.93 -7.37 -0.65
C SER A 216 -12.17 -8.88 -0.70
N PRO A 217 -12.88 -9.40 -1.72
CA PRO A 217 -13.05 -10.84 -1.94
C PRO A 217 -11.73 -11.50 -2.37
N ASN A 218 -10.79 -11.67 -1.45
CA ASN A 218 -9.44 -12.16 -1.68
C ASN A 218 -9.31 -13.67 -1.93
N GLY A 219 -10.35 -14.46 -1.60
CA GLY A 219 -10.39 -15.93 -1.77
C GLY A 219 -9.88 -16.70 -0.56
N PHE A 220 -9.39 -16.04 0.48
CA PHE A 220 -8.84 -16.64 1.70
C PHE A 220 -9.67 -16.34 2.96
N GLY A 221 -10.61 -15.39 2.86
CA GLY A 221 -11.39 -14.93 4.01
C GLY A 221 -10.52 -14.21 5.04
N LEU A 222 -9.60 -13.37 4.56
CA LEU A 222 -8.75 -12.56 5.42
C LEU A 222 -9.59 -11.62 6.29
N THR A 223 -9.10 -11.35 7.49
CA THR A 223 -9.70 -10.41 8.43
C THR A 223 -8.81 -9.18 8.61
N GLN A 224 -9.36 -8.09 9.14
CA GLN A 224 -8.58 -6.90 9.52
C GLN A 224 -7.40 -7.27 10.43
N ALA A 225 -7.61 -8.17 11.39
CA ALA A 225 -6.54 -8.62 12.29
C ALA A 225 -5.42 -9.38 11.55
N ASP A 226 -5.74 -10.13 10.49
CA ASP A 226 -4.72 -10.77 9.64
C ASP A 226 -3.88 -9.72 8.92
N GLU A 227 -4.51 -8.67 8.37
CA GLU A 227 -3.83 -7.57 7.70
C GLU A 227 -2.96 -6.77 8.66
N GLU A 228 -3.52 -6.37 9.82
CA GLU A 228 -2.79 -5.64 10.87
C GLU A 228 -1.53 -6.42 11.32
N GLN A 229 -1.65 -7.73 11.52
CA GLN A 229 -0.51 -8.57 11.89
C GLN A 229 0.54 -8.63 10.77
N TYR A 230 0.11 -8.79 9.53
CA TYR A 230 0.99 -8.86 8.37
C TYR A 230 1.72 -7.53 8.15
N MET A 231 0.99 -6.42 8.14
CA MET A 231 1.58 -5.11 7.92
C MET A 231 2.46 -4.66 9.08
N THR A 232 2.16 -5.05 10.33
CA THR A 232 3.08 -4.86 11.46
C THR A 232 4.40 -5.58 11.22
N THR A 233 4.35 -6.83 10.75
CA THR A 233 5.57 -7.61 10.44
C THR A 233 6.40 -6.94 9.34
N LEU A 234 5.75 -6.47 8.27
CA LEU A 234 6.45 -5.79 7.18
C LEU A 234 7.00 -4.42 7.59
N ALA A 235 6.25 -3.65 8.41
CA ALA A 235 6.71 -2.37 8.93
C ALA A 235 7.98 -2.54 9.77
N ASP A 236 7.98 -3.49 10.71
CA ASP A 236 9.16 -3.83 11.51
C ASP A 236 10.36 -4.23 10.63
N TYR A 237 10.11 -5.01 9.57
CA TYR A 237 11.14 -5.41 8.62
C TYR A 237 11.70 -4.21 7.84
N MET A 238 10.84 -3.34 7.30
CA MET A 238 11.25 -2.14 6.56
C MET A 238 12.04 -1.18 7.44
N HIS A 239 11.56 -0.90 8.65
CA HIS A 239 12.25 -0.08 9.65
C HIS A 239 13.61 -0.68 10.04
N GLY A 240 13.69 -2.01 10.17
CA GLY A 240 14.95 -2.73 10.42
C GLY A 240 15.97 -2.58 9.29
N LEU A 241 15.51 -2.32 8.05
CA LEU A 241 16.36 -2.02 6.89
C LEU A 241 16.69 -0.53 6.74
N GLY A 242 16.16 0.35 7.60
CA GLY A 242 16.32 1.79 7.51
C GLY A 242 15.42 2.45 6.46
N LEU A 243 14.30 1.81 6.10
CA LEU A 243 13.29 2.33 5.18
C LEU A 243 12.08 2.84 5.94
N GLY A 244 11.55 4.02 5.58
CA GLY A 244 10.23 4.46 6.05
C GLY A 244 9.11 3.63 5.41
N TRP A 245 7.94 3.58 6.05
CA TRP A 245 6.77 2.91 5.51
C TRP A 245 5.62 3.89 5.21
N TRP A 246 5.12 3.86 3.99
CA TRP A 246 3.95 4.61 3.53
C TRP A 246 2.79 3.66 3.30
N ILE A 247 1.75 3.77 4.13
CA ILE A 247 0.53 2.98 4.00
C ILE A 247 -0.31 3.48 2.82
N LYS A 248 -0.91 2.54 2.06
CA LYS A 248 -1.75 2.85 0.91
C LYS A 248 -3.24 2.75 1.24
N ASN A 249 -4.02 3.75 0.82
CA ASN A 249 -5.50 3.75 0.87
C ASN A 249 -6.15 3.25 2.19
N PRO A 250 -5.62 3.57 3.38
CA PRO A 250 -6.21 3.06 4.62
C PRO A 250 -7.62 3.60 4.88
N ASP A 251 -8.05 4.62 4.15
CA ASP A 251 -9.39 5.21 4.16
C ASP A 251 -10.41 4.46 3.29
N ASP A 252 -10.00 3.51 2.46
CA ASP A 252 -10.89 2.72 1.59
C ASP A 252 -11.67 1.65 2.37
N THR A 253 -11.21 1.24 3.55
CA THR A 253 -11.79 0.13 4.32
C THR A 253 -13.07 0.53 5.05
N GLY A 254 -13.22 1.80 5.43
CA GLY A 254 -14.39 2.34 6.09
C GLY A 254 -14.58 1.91 7.56
N ASP A 255 -13.58 1.24 8.14
CA ASP A 255 -13.49 0.83 9.53
C ASP A 255 -12.40 1.58 10.30
N ASN A 256 -11.83 1.02 11.38
CA ASN A 256 -10.79 1.66 12.18
C ASN A 256 -9.36 1.29 11.75
N TYR A 257 -9.16 0.61 10.63
CA TYR A 257 -7.85 0.16 10.16
C TYR A 257 -6.85 1.32 10.04
N ALA A 258 -7.26 2.44 9.41
CA ALA A 258 -6.43 3.63 9.31
C ALA A 258 -5.90 4.10 10.68
N ALA A 259 -6.75 4.16 11.69
CA ALA A 259 -6.36 4.59 13.03
C ALA A 259 -5.49 3.54 13.76
N THR A 260 -5.72 2.25 13.52
CA THR A 260 -4.92 1.17 14.12
C THR A 260 -3.49 1.15 13.57
N MET A 261 -3.32 1.40 12.27
CA MET A 261 -2.01 1.35 11.62
C MET A 261 -1.22 2.67 11.74
N GLU A 262 -1.88 3.78 12.14
CA GLU A 262 -1.24 5.09 12.27
C GLU A 262 0.05 5.07 13.09
N PRO A 263 0.15 4.40 14.25
CA PRO A 263 1.38 4.42 15.05
C PRO A 263 2.61 3.84 14.34
N LEU A 264 2.41 2.97 13.35
CA LEU A 264 3.48 2.26 12.65
C LEU A 264 3.86 2.94 11.33
N ALA A 265 2.89 3.46 10.58
CA ALA A 265 3.14 4.09 9.29
C ALA A 265 3.83 5.46 9.45
N ASP A 266 4.74 5.80 8.54
CA ASP A 266 5.49 7.07 8.53
C ASP A 266 4.81 8.13 7.65
N ALA A 267 4.03 7.71 6.67
CA ALA A 267 3.22 8.56 5.80
C ALA A 267 2.04 7.78 5.22
N VAL A 268 1.15 8.48 4.53
CA VAL A 268 0.00 7.91 3.82
C VAL A 268 0.03 8.33 2.36
N LEU A 269 -0.25 7.39 1.45
CA LEU A 269 -0.68 7.70 0.10
C LEU A 269 -2.11 7.20 -0.08
N THR A 270 -3.03 8.12 -0.41
CA THR A 270 -4.44 7.80 -0.70
C THR A 270 -4.81 8.19 -2.12
N GLU A 271 -5.76 7.48 -2.70
CA GLU A 271 -6.26 7.73 -4.04
C GLU A 271 -7.73 8.16 -3.99
N GLU A 272 -8.00 9.29 -4.67
CA GLU A 272 -9.37 9.80 -4.88
C GLU A 272 -10.16 10.06 -3.58
N CYS A 273 -9.49 10.39 -2.46
CA CYS A 273 -10.19 10.61 -1.19
C CYS A 273 -11.21 11.76 -1.27
N ASN A 274 -10.99 12.79 -2.11
CA ASN A 274 -11.99 13.82 -2.37
C ASN A 274 -13.10 13.33 -3.29
N GLN A 275 -12.78 12.52 -4.31
CA GLN A 275 -13.77 11.92 -5.20
C GLN A 275 -14.79 11.09 -4.42
N TYR A 276 -14.33 10.35 -3.41
CA TYR A 276 -15.18 9.45 -2.60
C TYR A 276 -15.57 10.04 -1.24
N SER A 277 -15.08 11.26 -0.92
CA SER A 277 -15.37 11.94 0.36
C SER A 277 -14.85 11.17 1.58
N SER A 278 -13.73 10.47 1.44
CA SER A 278 -13.09 9.66 2.50
C SER A 278 -11.91 10.35 3.18
N CYS A 279 -11.44 11.53 2.71
CA CYS A 279 -10.28 12.23 3.32
C CYS A 279 -10.40 12.43 4.84
N ASN A 280 -11.62 12.54 5.39
CA ASN A 280 -11.85 12.67 6.82
C ASN A 280 -11.53 11.38 7.62
N LEU A 281 -11.50 10.22 6.97
CA LEU A 281 -11.11 8.95 7.59
C LEU A 281 -9.60 8.91 7.90
N LEU A 282 -8.82 9.79 7.26
CA LEU A 282 -7.39 9.98 7.53
C LEU A 282 -7.11 10.95 8.70
N SER A 283 -8.12 11.28 9.52
CA SER A 283 -7.97 12.28 10.60
C SER A 283 -6.91 11.91 11.65
N SER A 284 -6.57 10.66 11.84
CA SER A 284 -5.47 10.22 12.70
C SER A 284 -4.08 10.60 12.16
N TYR A 285 -3.94 10.70 10.84
CA TYR A 285 -2.68 11.07 10.17
C TYR A 285 -2.58 12.57 9.92
N ILE A 286 -3.69 13.24 9.61
CA ILE A 286 -3.71 14.66 9.27
C ILE A 286 -3.16 15.49 10.45
N GLY A 287 -2.10 16.27 10.18
CA GLY A 287 -1.43 17.09 11.18
C GLY A 287 -0.38 16.37 12.05
N THR A 288 -0.28 15.03 11.94
CA THR A 288 0.73 14.22 12.65
C THR A 288 1.74 13.61 11.68
N LYS A 289 1.29 13.23 10.47
CA LYS A 289 2.10 12.59 9.42
C LYS A 289 1.85 13.25 8.08
N ALA A 290 2.77 13.08 7.14
CA ALA A 290 2.56 13.54 5.76
C ALA A 290 1.52 12.67 5.08
N VAL A 291 0.54 13.31 4.44
CA VAL A 291 -0.51 12.65 3.64
C VAL A 291 -0.38 13.12 2.21
N PHE A 292 -0.36 12.18 1.27
CA PHE A 292 -0.31 12.39 -0.18
C PHE A 292 -1.62 11.90 -0.78
N ASN A 293 -2.25 12.72 -1.64
CA ASN A 293 -3.50 12.35 -2.31
C ASN A 293 -3.36 12.44 -3.82
N ALA A 294 -3.67 11.34 -4.50
CA ALA A 294 -3.72 11.25 -5.95
C ALA A 294 -5.17 11.25 -6.44
N GLU A 295 -5.58 12.30 -7.14
CA GLU A 295 -6.89 12.34 -7.82
C GLU A 295 -6.73 12.03 -9.31
N TYR A 296 -7.68 11.30 -9.89
CA TYR A 296 -7.64 10.96 -11.31
C TYR A 296 -8.73 11.70 -12.12
N SER A 297 -9.94 11.66 -11.64
CA SER A 297 -11.12 12.16 -12.34
C SER A 297 -11.42 13.63 -12.04
N LEU A 298 -11.20 14.07 -10.80
CA LEU A 298 -11.49 15.44 -10.38
C LEU A 298 -10.51 16.45 -11.00
N ALA A 299 -11.05 17.59 -11.45
CA ALA A 299 -10.19 18.71 -11.82
C ALA A 299 -9.58 19.36 -10.57
N PRO A 300 -8.32 19.87 -10.59
CA PRO A 300 -7.64 20.45 -9.43
C PRO A 300 -8.49 21.49 -8.67
N LYS A 301 -9.23 22.34 -9.36
CA LYS A 301 -10.13 23.34 -8.76
C LYS A 301 -11.26 22.75 -7.90
N LYS A 302 -11.47 21.43 -7.94
CA LYS A 302 -12.52 20.74 -7.18
C LYS A 302 -12.06 20.15 -5.86
N PHE A 303 -10.75 19.90 -5.72
CA PHE A 303 -10.20 19.22 -4.54
C PHE A 303 -9.02 19.96 -3.89
N CYS A 304 -8.20 20.69 -4.66
CA CYS A 304 -6.99 21.30 -4.13
C CYS A 304 -7.22 22.21 -2.91
N ALA A 305 -8.35 22.96 -2.90
CA ALA A 305 -8.65 23.82 -1.75
C ALA A 305 -8.88 23.00 -0.47
N ASN A 306 -9.52 21.83 -0.59
CA ASN A 306 -9.73 20.92 0.52
C ASN A 306 -8.42 20.28 0.98
N ASP A 307 -7.62 19.76 0.05
CA ASP A 307 -6.33 19.16 0.38
C ASP A 307 -5.40 20.16 1.10
N ILE A 308 -5.28 21.37 0.57
CA ILE A 308 -4.47 22.44 1.19
C ILE A 308 -4.98 22.75 2.61
N ALA A 309 -6.30 22.87 2.79
CA ALA A 309 -6.90 23.16 4.09
C ALA A 309 -6.65 22.04 5.12
N LEU A 310 -6.56 20.80 4.68
CA LEU A 310 -6.26 19.63 5.50
C LEU A 310 -4.75 19.36 5.67
N GLY A 311 -3.89 20.10 4.96
CA GLY A 311 -2.44 19.85 4.95
C GLY A 311 -2.05 18.59 4.15
N ILE A 312 -2.89 18.17 3.21
CA ILE A 312 -2.66 17.04 2.32
C ILE A 312 -1.89 17.49 1.07
N ASN A 313 -0.90 16.72 0.65
CA ASN A 313 -0.10 16.96 -0.56
C ASN A 313 -0.84 16.44 -1.79
N GLY A 314 -1.85 17.19 -2.26
CA GLY A 314 -2.71 16.79 -3.34
C GLY A 314 -2.13 17.03 -4.73
N ALA A 315 -2.35 16.08 -5.63
CA ALA A 315 -2.09 16.25 -7.05
C ALA A 315 -3.07 15.42 -7.90
N ARG A 316 -3.38 15.91 -9.10
CA ARG A 316 -4.08 15.09 -10.08
C ARG A 316 -3.07 14.38 -10.97
N PHE A 317 -3.20 13.07 -11.09
CA PHE A 317 -2.44 12.24 -12.01
C PHE A 317 -3.33 11.71 -13.16
N ASN A 318 -2.70 11.14 -14.18
CA ASN A 318 -3.42 10.26 -15.10
C ASN A 318 -3.47 8.86 -14.49
N LEU A 319 -4.54 8.13 -14.75
CA LEU A 319 -4.75 6.79 -14.16
C LEU A 319 -3.65 5.78 -14.54
N ASN A 320 -2.98 5.99 -15.66
CA ASN A 320 -1.85 5.13 -16.08
C ASN A 320 -0.51 5.50 -15.39
N LEU A 321 -0.49 6.46 -14.49
CA LEU A 321 0.68 6.86 -13.69
C LEU A 321 1.98 6.98 -14.52
N THR A 322 1.90 7.73 -15.63
CA THR A 322 3.03 7.97 -16.54
C THR A 322 3.78 9.27 -16.25
N GLY A 323 3.72 9.75 -15.00
CA GLY A 323 4.36 10.96 -14.54
C GLY A 323 3.67 12.27 -14.93
N ALA A 324 2.55 12.23 -15.65
CA ALA A 324 1.77 13.44 -15.96
C ALA A 324 0.93 13.84 -14.75
N ARG A 325 1.28 14.98 -14.10
CA ARG A 325 0.59 15.46 -12.90
C ARG A 325 0.14 16.92 -13.01
N LYS A 326 -0.80 17.29 -12.15
CA LYS A 326 -1.25 18.67 -11.89
C LYS A 326 -1.29 18.87 -10.37
N PRO A 327 -0.24 19.39 -9.75
CA PRO A 327 -0.16 19.54 -8.29
C PRO A 327 -1.07 20.68 -7.81
N CYS A 328 -1.42 20.63 -6.52
CA CYS A 328 -2.23 21.64 -5.87
C CYS A 328 -1.41 22.84 -5.37
N ALA A 329 -0.14 22.60 -4.96
CA ALA A 329 0.75 23.60 -4.39
C ALA A 329 2.21 23.33 -4.76
#